data_fd63dd70f3d7a2faf27c1e5876868787
#
_entry.id   fd63dd70f3d7a2faf27c1e5876868787
#
_cell.length_a   1.000
_cell.length_b   1.000
_cell.length_c   1.000
_cell.angle_alpha   90.00
_cell.angle_beta   90.00
_cell.angle_gamma   90.00
#
_symmetry.space_group_name_H-M   'P 1'
#
loop_
_entity.id
_entity.type
_entity.pdbx_description
1 polymer ?
#
loop_
_entity_poly.entity_id
_entity_poly.type
_entity_poly.pdbx_seq_one_letter_code
_entity_poly.pdbx_strand_id
1 'polypeptide(L)'
;TTKLSKALESVNKSIKGTQSGLKDVNKLLKLDPSNTELVVQKQKMLKDAIEATKEKLATLKTAAQQANEQLANGEITQQQYDALQREIVETEQNLQSLQDQAATTNATLAKIDEAGEKLQNIGSSVENVGKKFLPVTAAVTGLGTAAVKAAADFDSEMSKVSAISGATGDDFDQLRAKAREMGAKTKFSASEAASAMEYMAMAGWKTGDMLNGIEGIMNLAAASGEDLATTSDIVTDALTAFGLSAADSGHFADILAAASSNANTNVSLMGETFKYCAPIAGALGFSAEDTAEAIGLMANSGIKASQAGTSLRSIMNNLAGEVTFAGKNIGEVTIATSNADGSMRSLNDILADCRVAFSGLSESEKAANAEALVGKNAMSGFLALMNSSETDINKLRGAIENCDGASESMAETMQDNLNGQLTILKSQLEELAIPFGDILMPTIRKIVSVVQQFVDKLNSVDESTRETIIKIGLLAASIGPLLIVLGKTISTVGTAMRRFSSLAKGVRLLITHVGSASGVFSKLGVVLGGLSGPVVAVVAVIGTLVAAFMNLWNTNEEFRTAITGIWNDIVSKVKAFCDQLTQRINGLGFDFKDVTEVLKAV
;
A
#
# COMPACT_ATOMS: atom_id res chain seq x y z
N THR A 1 31.22 16.06 -72.06
CA THR A 1 29.94 15.39 -72.37
C THR A 1 29.74 14.14 -71.54
N THR A 2 30.69 13.25 -71.34
CA THR A 2 30.52 11.95 -70.66
C THR A 2 30.29 12.05 -69.15
N LYS A 3 30.86 13.04 -68.44
CA LYS A 3 30.66 13.26 -67.01
C LYS A 3 29.27 13.86 -66.73
N LEU A 4 28.80 14.82 -67.54
CA LEU A 4 27.50 15.44 -67.44
C LEU A 4 26.39 14.43 -67.71
N SER A 5 26.53 13.62 -68.79
CA SER A 5 25.55 12.56 -69.09
C SER A 5 25.39 11.55 -67.97
N LYS A 6 26.46 11.11 -67.30
CA LYS A 6 26.42 10.19 -66.15
C LYS A 6 25.78 10.83 -64.92
N ALA A 7 26.07 12.12 -64.65
CA ALA A 7 25.48 12.85 -63.55
C ALA A 7 23.96 13.01 -63.74
N LEU A 8 23.53 13.41 -64.95
CA LEU A 8 22.10 13.52 -65.30
C LEU A 8 21.38 12.18 -65.26
N GLU A 9 22.01 11.08 -65.68
CA GLU A 9 21.45 9.74 -65.60
C GLU A 9 21.17 9.30 -64.16
N SER A 10 22.10 9.53 -63.25
CA SER A 10 21.94 9.23 -61.82
C SER A 10 20.80 10.03 -61.19
N VAL A 11 20.77 11.35 -61.45
CA VAL A 11 19.73 12.24 -60.91
C VAL A 11 18.37 11.93 -61.53
N ASN A 12 18.27 11.63 -62.81
CA ASN A 12 17.03 11.23 -63.48
C ASN A 12 16.48 9.91 -62.93
N LYS A 13 17.38 8.94 -62.59
CA LYS A 13 16.98 7.68 -61.95
C LYS A 13 16.40 7.92 -60.55
N SER A 14 17.02 8.79 -59.78
CA SER A 14 16.52 9.20 -58.47
C SER A 14 15.13 9.89 -58.56
N ILE A 15 14.98 10.84 -59.46
CA ILE A 15 13.71 11.55 -59.71
C ILE A 15 12.61 10.57 -60.12
N LYS A 16 12.88 9.65 -61.05
CA LYS A 16 11.89 8.62 -61.47
C LYS A 16 11.46 7.72 -60.31
N GLY A 17 12.40 7.29 -59.48
CA GLY A 17 12.09 6.46 -58.30
C GLY A 17 11.19 7.19 -57.31
N THR A 18 11.51 8.44 -56.99
CA THR A 18 10.74 9.27 -56.06
C THR A 18 9.35 9.63 -56.63
N GLN A 19 9.26 9.91 -57.93
CA GLN A 19 7.96 10.17 -58.59
C GLN A 19 7.04 8.95 -58.58
N SER A 20 7.59 7.72 -58.80
CA SER A 20 6.82 6.49 -58.68
C SER A 20 6.29 6.32 -57.25
N GLY A 21 7.17 6.44 -56.25
CA GLY A 21 6.76 6.35 -54.84
C GLY A 21 5.69 7.39 -54.44
N LEU A 22 5.84 8.64 -54.91
CA LEU A 22 4.84 9.70 -54.71
C LEU A 22 3.49 9.37 -55.36
N LYS A 23 3.50 8.74 -56.54
CA LYS A 23 2.27 8.30 -57.21
C LYS A 23 1.56 7.22 -56.40
N ASP A 24 2.30 6.26 -55.85
CA ASP A 24 1.76 5.19 -55.04
C ASP A 24 1.21 5.71 -53.70
N VAL A 25 1.96 6.57 -53.01
CA VAL A 25 1.48 7.21 -51.75
C VAL A 25 0.27 8.09 -52.03
N ASN A 26 0.23 8.86 -53.12
CA ASN A 26 -0.92 9.65 -53.49
C ASN A 26 -2.18 8.79 -53.80
N LYS A 27 -1.97 7.58 -54.39
CA LYS A 27 -3.08 6.64 -54.63
C LYS A 27 -3.63 6.11 -53.31
N LEU A 28 -2.78 5.77 -52.35
CA LEU A 28 -3.18 5.33 -51.04
C LEU A 28 -3.85 6.46 -50.23
N LEU A 29 -3.33 7.68 -50.29
CA LEU A 29 -3.94 8.86 -49.66
C LEU A 29 -5.30 9.26 -50.25
N LYS A 30 -5.62 8.84 -51.49
CA LYS A 30 -6.99 8.98 -52.03
C LYS A 30 -7.99 8.06 -51.37
N LEU A 31 -7.50 6.88 -50.88
CA LEU A 31 -8.33 5.92 -50.15
C LEU A 31 -8.45 6.30 -48.68
N ASP A 32 -7.38 6.82 -48.09
CA ASP A 32 -7.33 7.27 -46.70
C ASP A 32 -6.59 8.63 -46.60
N PRO A 33 -7.32 9.75 -46.82
CA PRO A 33 -6.73 11.10 -46.79
C PRO A 33 -6.18 11.52 -45.44
N SER A 34 -6.61 10.88 -44.36
CA SER A 34 -6.24 11.20 -42.98
C SER A 34 -5.10 10.34 -42.44
N ASN A 35 -4.57 9.41 -43.23
CA ASN A 35 -3.47 8.57 -42.83
C ASN A 35 -2.20 9.36 -42.58
N THR A 36 -1.89 9.58 -41.31
CA THR A 36 -0.76 10.41 -40.89
C THR A 36 0.59 9.86 -41.35
N GLU A 37 0.75 8.55 -41.39
CA GLU A 37 1.97 7.89 -41.83
C GLU A 37 2.22 8.12 -43.32
N LEU A 38 1.19 7.91 -44.14
CA LEU A 38 1.26 8.20 -45.57
C LEU A 38 1.51 9.69 -45.86
N VAL A 39 0.93 10.60 -45.06
CA VAL A 39 1.17 12.03 -45.18
C VAL A 39 2.63 12.37 -44.85
N VAL A 40 3.22 11.76 -43.83
CA VAL A 40 4.63 11.93 -43.46
C VAL A 40 5.55 11.31 -44.53
N GLN A 41 5.23 10.12 -45.05
CA GLN A 41 5.97 9.49 -46.16
C GLN A 41 5.93 10.39 -47.41
N LYS A 42 4.76 10.91 -47.77
CA LYS A 42 4.63 11.87 -48.89
C LYS A 42 5.51 13.08 -48.69
N GLN A 43 5.53 13.66 -47.48
CA GLN A 43 6.35 14.82 -47.16
C GLN A 43 7.86 14.53 -47.34
N LYS A 44 8.32 13.35 -46.90
CA LYS A 44 9.69 12.92 -47.08
C LYS A 44 10.02 12.76 -48.56
N MET A 45 9.19 12.05 -49.31
CA MET A 45 9.40 11.86 -50.77
C MET A 45 9.37 13.17 -51.54
N LEU A 46 8.50 14.12 -51.18
CA LEU A 46 8.49 15.45 -51.79
C LEU A 46 9.78 16.20 -51.51
N LYS A 47 10.34 16.08 -50.30
CA LYS A 47 11.66 16.66 -49.99
C LYS A 47 12.73 16.10 -50.88
N ASP A 48 12.85 14.76 -50.95
CA ASP A 48 13.87 14.07 -51.71
C ASP A 48 13.74 14.41 -53.24
N ALA A 49 12.49 14.48 -53.74
CA ALA A 49 12.20 14.89 -55.10
C ALA A 49 12.61 16.36 -55.40
N ILE A 50 12.33 17.27 -54.45
CA ILE A 50 12.71 18.69 -54.59
C ILE A 50 14.24 18.84 -54.61
N GLU A 51 14.98 18.12 -53.73
CA GLU A 51 16.43 18.16 -53.68
C GLU A 51 17.05 17.62 -54.99
N ALA A 52 16.60 16.46 -55.46
CA ALA A 52 17.06 15.88 -56.71
C ALA A 52 16.74 16.75 -57.93
N THR A 53 15.55 17.40 -57.95
CA THR A 53 15.15 18.27 -59.03
C THR A 53 15.98 19.57 -59.04
N LYS A 54 16.30 20.13 -57.86
CA LYS A 54 17.23 21.27 -57.75
C LYS A 54 18.62 20.97 -58.24
N GLU A 55 19.16 19.79 -57.90
CA GLU A 55 20.47 19.31 -58.36
C GLU A 55 20.49 19.14 -59.88
N LYS A 56 19.41 18.53 -60.43
CA LYS A 56 19.24 18.46 -61.91
C LYS A 56 19.21 19.86 -62.54
N LEU A 57 18.44 20.76 -61.99
CA LEU A 57 18.32 22.12 -62.53
C LEU A 57 19.65 22.89 -62.49
N ALA A 58 20.42 22.77 -61.41
CA ALA A 58 21.74 23.37 -61.28
C ALA A 58 22.72 22.79 -62.33
N THR A 59 22.67 21.47 -62.52
CA THR A 59 23.50 20.79 -63.55
C THR A 59 23.13 21.23 -64.97
N LEU A 60 21.85 21.32 -65.27
CA LEU A 60 21.35 21.80 -66.56
C LEU A 60 21.71 23.26 -66.83
N LYS A 61 21.61 24.15 -65.82
CA LYS A 61 22.00 25.56 -65.94
C LYS A 61 23.52 25.70 -66.20
N THR A 62 24.33 24.90 -65.50
CA THR A 62 25.77 24.88 -65.79
C THR A 62 26.08 24.36 -67.20
N ALA A 63 25.35 23.31 -67.64
CA ALA A 63 25.44 22.83 -69.01
C ALA A 63 25.01 23.85 -70.04
N ALA A 64 23.97 24.64 -69.78
CA ALA A 64 23.47 25.72 -70.66
C ALA A 64 24.49 26.85 -70.82
N GLN A 65 25.22 27.20 -69.77
CA GLN A 65 26.28 28.17 -69.82
C GLN A 65 27.39 27.67 -70.78
N GLN A 66 27.83 26.44 -70.65
CA GLN A 66 28.83 25.81 -71.53
C GLN A 66 28.30 25.64 -72.94
N ALA A 67 27.05 25.26 -73.14
CA ALA A 67 26.38 25.12 -74.41
C ALA A 67 26.24 26.45 -75.17
N ASN A 68 26.11 27.55 -74.49
CA ASN A 68 26.04 28.88 -75.06
C ASN A 68 27.42 29.25 -75.73
N GLU A 69 28.51 28.93 -75.07
CA GLU A 69 29.86 29.12 -75.64
C GLU A 69 30.07 28.19 -76.81
N GLN A 70 29.64 26.93 -76.70
CA GLN A 70 29.81 25.93 -77.81
C GLN A 70 28.92 26.25 -79.00
N LEU A 71 27.75 26.85 -78.85
CA LEU A 71 26.90 27.32 -79.91
C LEU A 71 27.58 28.50 -80.68
N ALA A 72 28.12 29.43 -79.89
CA ALA A 72 28.87 30.56 -80.49
C ALA A 72 30.10 30.10 -81.32
N ASN A 73 30.73 29.00 -80.91
CA ASN A 73 31.88 28.38 -81.63
C ASN A 73 31.46 27.41 -82.73
N GLY A 74 30.14 27.18 -82.95
CA GLY A 74 29.63 26.26 -83.98
C GLY A 74 29.81 24.76 -83.64
N GLU A 75 30.12 24.42 -82.41
CA GLU A 75 30.35 23.05 -81.95
C GLU A 75 29.01 22.29 -81.66
N ILE A 76 27.91 22.97 -81.44
CA ILE A 76 26.55 22.42 -81.30
C ILE A 76 25.57 23.17 -82.18
N THR A 77 24.44 22.53 -82.51
CA THR A 77 23.39 23.12 -83.34
C THR A 77 22.40 23.91 -82.46
N GLN A 78 21.73 24.90 -83.09
CA GLN A 78 20.63 25.64 -82.42
C GLN A 78 19.54 24.70 -81.85
N GLN A 79 19.21 23.62 -82.57
CA GLN A 79 18.26 22.63 -82.13
C GLN A 79 18.64 21.94 -80.81
N GLN A 80 19.96 21.65 -80.64
CA GLN A 80 20.50 21.04 -79.43
C GLN A 80 20.46 22.02 -78.26
N TYR A 81 20.79 23.25 -78.50
CA TYR A 81 20.64 24.31 -77.46
C TYR A 81 19.19 24.52 -77.01
N ASP A 82 18.25 24.61 -77.97
CA ASP A 82 16.83 24.79 -77.72
C ASP A 82 16.24 23.58 -76.96
N ALA A 83 16.75 22.36 -77.24
CA ALA A 83 16.35 21.17 -76.51
C ALA A 83 16.78 21.25 -75.03
N LEU A 84 18.01 21.72 -74.76
CA LEU A 84 18.50 21.92 -73.39
C LEU A 84 17.71 23.00 -72.65
N GLN A 85 17.35 24.11 -73.34
CA GLN A 85 16.52 25.16 -72.77
C GLN A 85 15.10 24.64 -72.41
N ARG A 86 14.49 23.81 -73.28
CA ARG A 86 13.19 23.17 -72.96
C ARG A 86 13.31 22.28 -71.74
N GLU A 87 14.35 21.49 -71.58
CA GLU A 87 14.55 20.62 -70.40
C GLU A 87 14.74 21.43 -69.11
N ILE A 88 15.41 22.58 -69.19
CA ILE A 88 15.51 23.52 -68.06
C ILE A 88 14.11 24.03 -67.64
N VAL A 89 13.32 24.50 -68.59
CA VAL A 89 11.97 25.01 -68.32
C VAL A 89 11.04 23.92 -67.73
N GLU A 90 11.08 22.72 -68.32
CA GLU A 90 10.34 21.57 -67.76
C GLU A 90 10.76 21.21 -66.35
N THR A 91 12.08 21.27 -66.07
CA THR A 91 12.62 20.99 -64.75
C THR A 91 12.22 22.06 -63.72
N GLU A 92 12.19 23.33 -64.09
CA GLU A 92 11.68 24.44 -63.28
C GLU A 92 10.21 24.27 -62.97
N GLN A 93 9.37 23.94 -63.95
CA GLN A 93 7.95 23.69 -63.76
C GLN A 93 7.71 22.50 -62.84
N ASN A 94 8.44 21.43 -63.01
CA ASN A 94 8.40 20.26 -62.10
C ASN A 94 8.79 20.64 -60.69
N LEU A 95 9.84 21.45 -60.50
CA LEU A 95 10.28 21.90 -59.19
C LEU A 95 9.17 22.72 -58.49
N GLN A 96 8.52 23.67 -59.23
CA GLN A 96 7.42 24.46 -58.70
C GLN A 96 6.25 23.55 -58.27
N SER A 97 5.87 22.60 -59.12
CA SER A 97 4.78 21.65 -58.81
C SER A 97 5.06 20.84 -57.55
N LEU A 98 6.31 20.38 -57.35
CA LEU A 98 6.70 19.66 -56.15
C LEU A 98 6.69 20.53 -54.90
N GLN A 99 7.08 21.79 -55.01
CA GLN A 99 7.02 22.76 -53.93
C GLN A 99 5.55 23.07 -53.52
N ASP A 100 4.64 23.22 -54.47
CA ASP A 100 3.22 23.42 -54.23
C ASP A 100 2.57 22.21 -53.54
N GLN A 101 2.96 20.99 -53.97
CA GLN A 101 2.51 19.78 -53.33
C GLN A 101 3.04 19.67 -51.89
N ALA A 102 4.27 20.09 -51.65
CA ALA A 102 4.87 20.11 -50.32
C ALA A 102 4.14 21.15 -49.40
N ALA A 103 3.80 22.32 -49.94
CA ALA A 103 3.02 23.33 -49.21
C ALA A 103 1.64 22.82 -48.81
N THR A 104 0.95 22.15 -49.74
CA THR A 104 -0.37 21.52 -49.44
C THR A 104 -0.28 20.42 -48.41
N THR A 105 0.76 19.60 -48.49
CA THR A 105 0.98 18.54 -47.49
C THR A 105 1.30 19.10 -46.09
N ASN A 106 2.04 20.22 -46.01
CA ASN A 106 2.29 20.94 -44.77
C ASN A 106 0.99 21.53 -44.15
N ALA A 107 0.10 22.05 -44.97
CA ALA A 107 -1.21 22.54 -44.52
C ALA A 107 -2.08 21.41 -43.95
N THR A 108 -1.99 20.23 -44.56
CA THR A 108 -2.67 19.02 -44.02
C THR A 108 -2.10 18.61 -42.66
N LEU A 109 -0.78 18.62 -42.49
CA LEU A 109 -0.11 18.32 -41.21
C LEU A 109 -0.50 19.35 -40.13
N ALA A 110 -0.64 20.63 -40.47
CA ALA A 110 -1.08 21.66 -39.54
C ALA A 110 -2.54 21.44 -39.05
N LYS A 111 -3.43 20.98 -39.94
CA LYS A 111 -4.81 20.63 -39.57
C LYS A 111 -4.84 19.38 -38.65
N ILE A 112 -3.97 18.42 -38.88
CA ILE A 112 -3.82 17.23 -38.01
C ILE A 112 -3.35 17.65 -36.60
N ASP A 113 -2.40 18.58 -36.52
CA ASP A 113 -1.90 19.11 -35.24
C ASP A 113 -3.02 19.84 -34.46
N GLU A 114 -3.79 20.68 -35.12
CA GLU A 114 -4.95 21.39 -34.56
C GLU A 114 -6.02 20.40 -34.09
N ALA A 115 -6.31 19.38 -34.89
CA ALA A 115 -7.24 18.31 -34.49
C ALA A 115 -6.73 17.52 -33.28
N GLY A 116 -5.42 17.24 -33.23
CA GLY A 116 -4.76 16.60 -32.10
C GLY A 116 -4.85 17.43 -30.83
N GLU A 117 -4.70 18.76 -30.92
CA GLU A 117 -4.87 19.66 -29.79
C GLU A 117 -6.32 19.69 -29.28
N LYS A 118 -7.29 19.75 -30.18
CA LYS A 118 -8.70 19.66 -29.82
C LYS A 118 -9.04 18.35 -29.12
N LEU A 119 -8.55 17.21 -29.64
CA LEU A 119 -8.74 15.91 -29.01
C LEU A 119 -8.07 15.82 -27.63
N GLN A 120 -6.87 16.36 -27.48
CA GLN A 120 -6.19 16.41 -26.19
C GLN A 120 -7.00 17.22 -25.17
N ASN A 121 -7.52 18.37 -25.57
CA ASN A 121 -8.34 19.24 -24.72
C ASN A 121 -9.68 18.56 -24.35
N ILE A 122 -10.33 17.90 -25.31
CA ILE A 122 -11.55 17.11 -25.06
C ILE A 122 -11.22 15.95 -24.10
N GLY A 123 -10.14 15.21 -24.36
CA GLY A 123 -9.72 14.10 -23.52
C GLY A 123 -9.44 14.53 -22.07
N SER A 124 -8.73 15.65 -21.90
CA SER A 124 -8.47 16.23 -20.58
C SER A 124 -9.76 16.71 -19.89
N SER A 125 -10.69 17.26 -20.65
CA SER A 125 -11.99 17.69 -20.13
C SER A 125 -12.82 16.48 -19.69
N VAL A 126 -12.87 15.41 -20.48
CA VAL A 126 -13.56 14.15 -20.14
C VAL A 126 -12.90 13.48 -18.95
N GLU A 127 -11.56 13.45 -18.87
CA GLU A 127 -10.82 12.94 -17.72
C GLU A 127 -11.13 13.75 -16.45
N ASN A 128 -11.18 15.07 -16.55
CA ASN A 128 -11.51 15.95 -15.42
C ASN A 128 -12.97 15.79 -14.97
N VAL A 129 -13.90 15.59 -15.89
CA VAL A 129 -15.29 15.22 -15.55
C VAL A 129 -15.31 13.88 -14.83
N GLY A 130 -14.59 12.85 -15.34
CA GLY A 130 -14.46 11.56 -14.67
C GLY A 130 -13.87 11.68 -13.27
N LYS A 131 -12.84 12.53 -13.10
CA LYS A 131 -12.24 12.83 -11.78
C LYS A 131 -13.21 13.56 -10.85
N LYS A 132 -14.10 14.40 -11.35
CA LYS A 132 -15.16 15.03 -10.54
C LYS A 132 -16.23 14.04 -10.05
N PHE A 133 -16.43 12.93 -10.76
CA PHE A 133 -17.27 11.82 -10.29
C PHE A 133 -16.54 10.85 -9.34
N LEU A 134 -15.21 11.04 -9.14
CA LEU A 134 -14.40 10.27 -8.18
C LEU A 134 -14.25 10.88 -6.76
N PRO A 135 -14.83 12.02 -6.35
CA PRO A 135 -14.60 12.56 -5.01
C PRO A 135 -15.03 11.59 -3.90
N VAL A 136 -15.97 10.68 -4.19
CA VAL A 136 -16.39 9.63 -3.24
C VAL A 136 -15.35 8.52 -3.10
N THR A 137 -14.48 8.32 -4.11
CA THR A 137 -13.44 7.29 -4.09
C THR A 137 -12.03 7.84 -3.84
N ALA A 138 -11.73 9.09 -4.20
CA ALA A 138 -10.38 9.65 -4.12
C ALA A 138 -10.09 10.44 -2.82
N ALA A 139 -11.12 10.97 -2.15
CA ALA A 139 -10.99 11.50 -0.78
C ALA A 139 -10.77 10.37 0.24
N VAL A 140 -11.05 9.13 -0.16
CA VAL A 140 -10.85 7.90 0.65
C VAL A 140 -9.51 7.22 0.35
N THR A 141 -8.81 7.55 -0.73
CA THR A 141 -7.50 6.95 -1.07
C THR A 141 -6.35 7.87 -0.69
N GLY A 142 -5.69 7.56 0.39
CA GLY A 142 -4.54 8.28 0.91
C GLY A 142 -4.60 8.37 2.44
N LEU A 143 -4.12 9.45 3.00
CA LEU A 143 -4.13 9.71 4.45
C LEU A 143 -5.54 9.61 5.07
N GLY A 144 -6.60 9.96 4.33
CA GLY A 144 -7.98 9.86 4.78
C GLY A 144 -8.46 8.43 5.03
N THR A 145 -8.10 7.45 4.18
CA THR A 145 -8.49 6.03 4.38
C THR A 145 -7.79 5.43 5.59
N ALA A 146 -6.50 5.72 5.75
CA ALA A 146 -5.73 5.25 6.89
C ALA A 146 -6.29 5.84 8.20
N ALA A 147 -6.62 7.14 8.22
CA ALA A 147 -7.19 7.81 9.38
C ALA A 147 -8.58 7.28 9.76
N VAL A 148 -9.46 7.11 8.77
CA VAL A 148 -10.79 6.55 9.00
C VAL A 148 -10.70 5.10 9.48
N LYS A 149 -9.79 4.31 8.90
CA LYS A 149 -9.58 2.93 9.34
C LYS A 149 -9.06 2.87 10.76
N ALA A 150 -8.02 3.63 11.10
CA ALA A 150 -7.45 3.67 12.45
C ALA A 150 -8.49 4.11 13.49
N ALA A 151 -9.28 5.14 13.19
CA ALA A 151 -10.36 5.57 14.09
C ALA A 151 -11.49 4.55 14.20
N ALA A 152 -11.86 3.87 13.10
CA ALA A 152 -12.90 2.83 13.13
C ALA A 152 -12.45 1.58 13.90
N ASP A 153 -11.20 1.15 13.70
CA ASP A 153 -10.60 0.02 14.42
C ASP A 153 -10.53 0.36 15.92
N PHE A 154 -10.06 1.56 16.27
CA PHE A 154 -10.00 2.02 17.65
C PHE A 154 -11.41 2.15 18.29
N ASP A 155 -12.38 2.73 17.58
CA ASP A 155 -13.78 2.85 18.05
C ASP A 155 -14.43 1.46 18.26
N SER A 156 -14.08 0.50 17.41
CA SER A 156 -14.51 -0.90 17.55
C SER A 156 -13.97 -1.55 18.82
N GLU A 157 -12.65 -1.44 19.06
CA GLU A 157 -12.02 -2.01 20.25
C GLU A 157 -12.53 -1.33 21.53
N MET A 158 -12.63 0.00 21.53
CA MET A 158 -13.21 0.74 22.67
C MET A 158 -14.68 0.38 22.93
N SER A 159 -15.46 0.07 21.89
CA SER A 159 -16.84 -0.39 22.04
C SER A 159 -16.90 -1.74 22.77
N LYS A 160 -15.96 -2.64 22.52
CA LYS A 160 -15.85 -3.92 23.25
C LYS A 160 -15.51 -3.67 24.73
N VAL A 161 -14.52 -2.78 24.99
CA VAL A 161 -14.18 -2.37 26.37
C VAL A 161 -15.41 -1.85 27.11
N SER A 162 -16.17 -0.94 26.49
CA SER A 162 -17.41 -0.42 27.08
C SER A 162 -18.45 -1.51 27.35
N ALA A 163 -18.65 -2.41 26.38
CA ALA A 163 -19.64 -3.50 26.49
C ALA A 163 -19.32 -4.47 27.64
N ILE A 164 -18.04 -4.77 27.86
CA ILE A 164 -17.61 -5.76 28.86
C ILE A 164 -17.44 -5.11 30.24
N SER A 165 -16.78 -3.94 30.32
CA SER A 165 -16.55 -3.23 31.58
C SER A 165 -17.81 -2.56 32.14
N GLY A 166 -18.75 -2.21 31.26
CA GLY A 166 -19.91 -1.37 31.57
C GLY A 166 -19.56 0.12 31.67
N ALA A 167 -18.34 0.53 31.31
CA ALA A 167 -17.91 1.93 31.36
C ALA A 167 -18.68 2.79 30.34
N THR A 168 -19.21 3.92 30.81
CA THR A 168 -19.97 4.90 30.02
C THR A 168 -19.62 6.32 30.46
N GLY A 169 -19.91 7.32 29.63
CA GLY A 169 -19.65 8.72 29.96
C GLY A 169 -18.18 8.98 30.29
N ASP A 170 -17.92 9.70 31.38
CA ASP A 170 -16.57 10.10 31.80
C ASP A 170 -15.61 8.91 31.99
N ASP A 171 -16.09 7.79 32.50
CA ASP A 171 -15.28 6.57 32.67
C ASP A 171 -14.81 6.03 31.34
N PHE A 172 -15.69 6.00 30.35
CA PHE A 172 -15.33 5.57 29.00
C PHE A 172 -14.35 6.53 28.33
N ASP A 173 -14.57 7.84 28.50
CA ASP A 173 -13.68 8.87 27.96
C ASP A 173 -12.28 8.80 28.56
N GLN A 174 -12.15 8.51 29.87
CA GLN A 174 -10.85 8.29 30.54
C GLN A 174 -10.12 7.06 29.97
N LEU A 175 -10.82 5.93 29.78
CA LEU A 175 -10.25 4.73 29.19
C LEU A 175 -9.79 5.00 27.76
N ARG A 176 -10.63 5.69 26.96
CA ARG A 176 -10.29 6.10 25.59
C ARG A 176 -9.04 7.00 25.55
N ALA A 177 -8.96 7.97 26.46
CA ALA A 177 -7.81 8.86 26.59
C ALA A 177 -6.53 8.07 26.96
N LYS A 178 -6.63 7.14 27.94
CA LYS A 178 -5.50 6.33 28.38
C LYS A 178 -5.01 5.38 27.28
N ALA A 179 -5.90 4.73 26.53
CA ALA A 179 -5.52 3.88 25.41
C ALA A 179 -4.75 4.67 24.34
N ARG A 180 -5.20 5.90 24.04
CA ARG A 180 -4.50 6.81 23.11
C ARG A 180 -3.16 7.29 23.67
N GLU A 181 -3.08 7.62 24.95
CA GLU A 181 -1.82 7.96 25.63
C GLU A 181 -0.79 6.82 25.48
N MET A 182 -1.23 5.59 25.72
CA MET A 182 -0.39 4.40 25.56
C MET A 182 0.07 4.20 24.11
N GLY A 183 -0.82 4.40 23.15
CA GLY A 183 -0.48 4.38 21.73
C GLY A 183 0.56 5.41 21.32
N ALA A 184 0.54 6.59 21.95
CA ALA A 184 1.53 7.64 21.69
C ALA A 184 2.91 7.36 22.32
N LYS A 185 2.94 6.69 23.49
CA LYS A 185 4.13 6.52 24.32
C LYS A 185 4.87 5.20 24.11
N THR A 186 4.20 4.18 23.59
CA THR A 186 4.74 2.81 23.50
C THR A 186 4.88 2.34 22.05
N LYS A 187 5.39 1.11 21.87
CA LYS A 187 5.43 0.46 20.55
C LYS A 187 4.05 0.01 20.07
N PHE A 188 3.07 -0.06 20.95
CA PHE A 188 1.72 -0.54 20.65
C PHE A 188 0.84 0.62 20.20
N SER A 189 -0.10 0.32 19.30
CA SER A 189 -1.11 1.28 18.87
C SER A 189 -2.19 1.52 19.93
N ALA A 190 -2.96 2.59 19.77
CA ALA A 190 -4.10 2.86 20.63
C ALA A 190 -5.15 1.74 20.57
N SER A 191 -5.33 1.12 19.39
CA SER A 191 -6.24 -0.02 19.20
C SER A 191 -5.75 -1.26 19.96
N GLU A 192 -4.44 -1.54 19.95
CA GLU A 192 -3.86 -2.64 20.74
C GLU A 192 -3.96 -2.38 22.25
N ALA A 193 -3.77 -1.14 22.70
CA ALA A 193 -3.98 -0.76 24.09
C ALA A 193 -5.46 -0.95 24.51
N ALA A 194 -6.41 -0.59 23.64
CA ALA A 194 -7.84 -0.84 23.87
C ALA A 194 -8.15 -2.36 23.94
N SER A 195 -7.51 -3.17 23.09
CA SER A 195 -7.65 -4.63 23.15
C SER A 195 -7.11 -5.20 24.47
N ALA A 196 -5.99 -4.68 24.99
CA ALA A 196 -5.50 -5.05 26.32
C ALA A 196 -6.53 -4.73 27.42
N MET A 197 -7.16 -3.54 27.33
CA MET A 197 -8.22 -3.16 28.27
C MET A 197 -9.45 -4.09 28.17
N GLU A 198 -9.76 -4.64 26.99
CA GLU A 198 -10.81 -5.65 26.82
C GLU A 198 -10.53 -6.88 27.68
N TYR A 199 -9.30 -7.41 27.66
CA TYR A 199 -8.90 -8.55 28.51
C TYR A 199 -8.95 -8.20 30.01
N MET A 200 -8.50 -7.00 30.39
CA MET A 200 -8.62 -6.53 31.78
C MET A 200 -10.08 -6.47 32.21
N ALA A 201 -10.99 -5.96 31.34
CA ALA A 201 -12.41 -5.91 31.62
C ALA A 201 -13.02 -7.31 31.76
N MET A 202 -12.60 -8.29 30.91
CA MET A 202 -13.00 -9.71 31.06
C MET A 202 -12.53 -10.31 32.40
N ALA A 203 -11.37 -9.91 32.90
CA ALA A 203 -10.90 -10.26 34.24
C ALA A 203 -11.65 -9.56 35.37
N GLY A 204 -12.62 -8.71 35.05
CA GLY A 204 -13.47 -8.01 36.02
C GLY A 204 -12.94 -6.65 36.46
N TRP A 205 -11.86 -6.17 35.91
CA TRP A 205 -11.28 -4.87 36.25
C TRP A 205 -12.24 -3.73 35.88
N LYS A 206 -12.27 -2.72 36.73
CA LYS A 206 -13.06 -1.49 36.53
C LYS A 206 -12.17 -0.39 35.95
N THR A 207 -12.79 0.75 35.59
CA THR A 207 -12.09 1.90 34.99
C THR A 207 -10.80 2.26 35.73
N GLY A 208 -10.87 2.43 37.06
CA GLY A 208 -9.67 2.76 37.86
C GLY A 208 -8.59 1.70 37.82
N ASP A 209 -8.97 0.42 37.85
CA ASP A 209 -8.04 -0.71 37.75
C ASP A 209 -7.31 -0.73 36.40
N MET A 210 -8.05 -0.57 35.32
CA MET A 210 -7.49 -0.54 33.96
C MET A 210 -6.55 0.66 33.76
N LEU A 211 -6.91 1.83 34.28
CA LEU A 211 -6.07 3.03 34.19
C LEU A 211 -4.72 2.87 34.93
N ASN A 212 -4.76 2.18 36.07
CA ASN A 212 -3.57 1.96 36.89
C ASN A 212 -2.70 0.80 36.39
N GLY A 213 -3.31 -0.24 35.82
CA GLY A 213 -2.62 -1.47 35.50
C GLY A 213 -2.08 -1.57 34.09
N ILE A 214 -2.61 -0.83 33.13
CA ILE A 214 -2.29 -1.00 31.72
C ILE A 214 -0.79 -0.75 31.40
N GLU A 215 -0.17 0.20 32.07
CA GLU A 215 1.21 0.60 31.78
C GLU A 215 2.21 -0.54 32.07
N GLY A 216 2.06 -1.19 33.24
CA GLY A 216 2.90 -2.34 33.59
C GLY A 216 2.72 -3.51 32.63
N ILE A 217 1.48 -3.80 32.23
CA ILE A 217 1.19 -4.86 31.25
C ILE A 217 1.82 -4.55 29.88
N MET A 218 1.73 -3.31 29.42
CA MET A 218 2.32 -2.91 28.14
C MET A 218 3.85 -2.92 28.16
N ASN A 219 4.46 -2.50 29.28
CA ASN A 219 5.89 -2.59 29.46
C ASN A 219 6.36 -4.04 29.43
N LEU A 220 5.67 -4.96 30.13
CA LEU A 220 5.99 -6.39 30.12
C LEU A 220 5.86 -7.00 28.72
N ALA A 221 4.79 -6.68 27.99
CA ALA A 221 4.61 -7.15 26.62
C ALA A 221 5.70 -6.60 25.68
N ALA A 222 6.10 -5.34 25.89
CA ALA A 222 7.20 -4.74 25.13
C ALA A 222 8.56 -5.39 25.44
N ALA A 223 8.81 -5.67 26.72
CA ALA A 223 10.03 -6.30 27.23
C ALA A 223 10.17 -7.76 26.80
N SER A 224 9.07 -8.51 26.84
CA SER A 224 9.08 -9.94 26.54
C SER A 224 8.98 -10.29 25.06
N GLY A 225 8.45 -9.37 24.24
CA GLY A 225 8.09 -9.63 22.85
C GLY A 225 6.81 -10.44 22.68
N GLU A 226 6.10 -10.75 23.75
CA GLU A 226 4.80 -11.42 23.72
C GLU A 226 3.69 -10.47 23.22
N ASP A 227 2.59 -11.04 22.74
CA ASP A 227 1.45 -10.23 22.39
C ASP A 227 0.77 -9.65 23.64
N LEU A 228 0.15 -8.48 23.44
CA LEU A 228 -0.39 -7.71 24.54
C LEU A 228 -1.62 -8.37 25.21
N ALA A 229 -2.40 -9.14 24.44
CA ALA A 229 -3.56 -9.87 24.94
C ALA A 229 -3.12 -11.00 25.89
N THR A 230 -2.17 -11.83 25.45
CA THR A 230 -1.58 -12.90 26.27
C THR A 230 -0.92 -12.35 27.54
N THR A 231 -0.20 -11.22 27.42
CA THR A 231 0.43 -10.58 28.59
C THR A 231 -0.62 -10.05 29.57
N SER A 232 -1.71 -9.44 29.06
CA SER A 232 -2.83 -9.00 29.90
C SER A 232 -3.46 -10.14 30.68
N ASP A 233 -3.72 -11.26 29.98
CA ASP A 233 -4.29 -12.48 30.58
C ASP A 233 -3.39 -13.04 31.70
N ILE A 234 -2.08 -13.16 31.42
CA ILE A 234 -1.09 -13.63 32.41
C ILE A 234 -1.10 -12.76 33.67
N VAL A 235 -1.04 -11.43 33.52
CA VAL A 235 -0.95 -10.51 34.65
C VAL A 235 -2.26 -10.48 35.42
N THR A 236 -3.41 -10.36 34.76
CA THR A 236 -4.72 -10.28 35.43
C THR A 236 -5.07 -11.57 36.17
N ASP A 237 -4.80 -12.73 35.56
CA ASP A 237 -5.02 -14.04 36.20
C ASP A 237 -4.14 -14.22 37.44
N ALA A 238 -2.85 -13.88 37.33
CA ALA A 238 -1.94 -14.02 38.45
C ALA A 238 -2.26 -13.06 39.60
N LEU A 239 -2.53 -11.78 39.32
CA LEU A 239 -2.93 -10.80 40.34
C LEU A 239 -4.21 -11.27 41.07
N THR A 240 -5.20 -11.75 40.32
CA THR A 240 -6.43 -12.30 40.91
C THR A 240 -6.13 -13.50 41.79
N ALA A 241 -5.27 -14.41 41.33
CA ALA A 241 -4.91 -15.63 42.08
C ALA A 241 -4.14 -15.33 43.38
N PHE A 242 -3.27 -14.34 43.38
CA PHE A 242 -2.56 -13.87 44.55
C PHE A 242 -3.38 -12.92 45.47
N GLY A 243 -4.56 -12.49 45.04
CA GLY A 243 -5.33 -11.51 45.76
C GLY A 243 -4.72 -10.10 45.74
N LEU A 244 -3.91 -9.81 44.74
CA LEU A 244 -3.28 -8.52 44.50
C LEU A 244 -4.24 -7.58 43.77
N SER A 245 -3.99 -6.27 43.90
CA SER A 245 -4.77 -5.24 43.21
C SER A 245 -4.23 -4.93 41.83
N ALA A 246 -5.01 -4.27 41.00
CA ALA A 246 -4.55 -3.79 39.69
C ALA A 246 -3.37 -2.80 39.78
N ALA A 247 -3.24 -2.07 40.89
CA ALA A 247 -2.11 -1.18 41.13
C ALA A 247 -0.78 -1.94 41.25
N ASP A 248 -0.81 -3.23 41.60
CA ASP A 248 0.39 -4.08 41.73
C ASP A 248 0.85 -4.64 40.39
N SER A 249 0.14 -4.36 39.28
CA SER A 249 0.44 -4.93 37.95
C SER A 249 1.82 -4.50 37.43
N GLY A 250 2.26 -3.26 37.71
CA GLY A 250 3.59 -2.78 37.38
C GLY A 250 4.68 -3.59 38.10
N HIS A 251 4.55 -3.75 39.40
CA HIS A 251 5.47 -4.55 40.19
C HIS A 251 5.47 -6.02 39.78
N PHE A 252 4.30 -6.62 39.53
CA PHE A 252 4.24 -8.00 39.04
C PHE A 252 4.86 -8.16 37.64
N ALA A 253 4.70 -7.18 36.76
CA ALA A 253 5.36 -7.13 35.48
C ALA A 253 6.91 -7.09 35.62
N ASP A 254 7.38 -6.31 36.58
CA ASP A 254 8.81 -6.20 36.90
C ASP A 254 9.38 -7.52 37.45
N ILE A 255 8.65 -8.23 38.33
CA ILE A 255 9.00 -9.56 38.80
C ILE A 255 9.16 -10.54 37.63
N LEU A 256 8.19 -10.55 36.69
CA LEU A 256 8.25 -11.43 35.52
C LEU A 256 9.42 -11.08 34.58
N ALA A 257 9.65 -9.79 34.36
CA ALA A 257 10.76 -9.33 33.54
C ALA A 257 12.12 -9.70 34.15
N ALA A 258 12.29 -9.44 35.46
CA ALA A 258 13.50 -9.77 36.20
C ALA A 258 13.74 -11.27 36.24
N ALA A 259 12.73 -12.08 36.54
CA ALA A 259 12.85 -13.54 36.61
C ALA A 259 13.14 -14.15 35.24
N SER A 260 12.45 -13.69 34.18
CA SER A 260 12.64 -14.23 32.82
C SER A 260 14.02 -13.87 32.24
N SER A 261 14.57 -12.72 32.60
CA SER A 261 15.91 -12.31 32.14
C SER A 261 17.07 -12.94 32.94
N ASN A 262 16.79 -13.50 34.12
CA ASN A 262 17.79 -14.08 35.00
C ASN A 262 17.69 -15.60 35.16
N ALA A 263 16.72 -16.25 34.52
CA ALA A 263 16.54 -17.70 34.48
C ALA A 263 16.34 -18.20 33.04
N ASN A 264 16.46 -19.51 32.84
CA ASN A 264 16.26 -20.13 31.54
C ASN A 264 14.75 -20.29 31.21
N THR A 265 14.03 -19.18 31.11
CA THR A 265 12.59 -19.14 30.85
C THR A 265 12.21 -17.88 30.04
N ASN A 266 10.94 -17.70 29.80
CA ASN A 266 10.36 -16.44 29.26
C ASN A 266 9.02 -16.15 29.95
N VAL A 267 8.45 -15.00 29.68
CA VAL A 267 7.20 -14.53 30.31
C VAL A 267 6.04 -15.49 30.03
N SER A 268 5.89 -15.97 28.80
CA SER A 268 4.82 -16.92 28.42
C SER A 268 4.91 -18.23 29.19
N LEU A 269 6.11 -18.84 29.28
CA LEU A 269 6.33 -20.06 30.04
C LEU A 269 6.10 -19.85 31.54
N MET A 270 6.47 -18.70 32.09
CA MET A 270 6.16 -18.33 33.47
C MET A 270 4.67 -18.17 33.70
N GLY A 271 3.99 -17.48 32.80
CA GLY A 271 2.52 -17.31 32.84
C GLY A 271 1.80 -18.66 32.85
N GLU A 272 2.20 -19.56 31.95
CA GLU A 272 1.67 -20.92 31.94
C GLU A 272 1.94 -21.66 33.26
N THR A 273 3.09 -21.45 33.90
CA THR A 273 3.40 -22.02 35.22
C THR A 273 2.50 -21.44 36.31
N PHE A 274 2.32 -20.11 36.32
CA PHE A 274 1.46 -19.40 37.28
C PHE A 274 0.01 -19.88 37.24
N LYS A 275 -0.56 -20.15 36.05
CA LYS A 275 -1.92 -20.69 35.90
C LYS A 275 -2.16 -21.93 36.80
N TYR A 276 -1.16 -22.74 37.01
CA TYR A 276 -1.28 -23.97 37.83
C TYR A 276 -0.97 -23.75 39.29
N CYS A 277 -0.03 -22.89 39.66
CA CYS A 277 0.47 -22.76 41.04
C CYS A 277 0.01 -21.48 41.76
N ALA A 278 -0.31 -20.37 41.02
CA ALA A 278 -0.68 -19.13 41.68
C ALA A 278 -1.93 -19.22 42.56
N PRO A 279 -3.01 -19.96 42.20
CA PRO A 279 -4.17 -20.09 43.09
C PRO A 279 -3.85 -20.72 44.43
N ILE A 280 -2.93 -21.68 44.47
CA ILE A 280 -2.53 -22.31 45.75
C ILE A 280 -1.50 -21.45 46.49
N ALA A 281 -0.59 -20.81 45.77
CA ALA A 281 0.36 -19.88 46.36
C ALA A 281 -0.34 -18.75 47.09
N GLY A 282 -1.30 -18.09 46.43
CA GLY A 282 -2.11 -17.02 47.01
C GLY A 282 -2.96 -17.49 48.20
N ALA A 283 -3.59 -18.69 48.08
CA ALA A 283 -4.39 -19.27 49.18
C ALA A 283 -3.56 -19.58 50.43
N LEU A 284 -2.28 -19.94 50.24
CA LEU A 284 -1.35 -20.23 51.34
C LEU A 284 -0.61 -18.97 51.84
N GLY A 285 -0.74 -17.83 51.15
CA GLY A 285 -0.08 -16.56 51.48
C GLY A 285 1.36 -16.49 51.04
N PHE A 286 1.79 -17.31 50.10
CA PHE A 286 3.11 -17.20 49.46
C PHE A 286 3.10 -16.00 48.49
N SER A 287 4.22 -15.27 48.45
CA SER A 287 4.33 -14.08 47.58
C SER A 287 4.53 -14.45 46.11
N ALA A 288 4.28 -13.49 45.23
CA ALA A 288 4.56 -13.62 43.82
C ALA A 288 6.07 -13.72 43.55
N GLU A 289 6.88 -12.98 44.31
CA GLU A 289 8.34 -12.97 44.26
C GLU A 289 8.91 -14.35 44.56
N ASP A 290 8.57 -14.94 45.72
CA ASP A 290 9.03 -16.26 46.12
C ASP A 290 8.60 -17.34 45.09
N THR A 291 7.37 -17.23 44.60
CA THR A 291 6.84 -18.11 43.56
C THR A 291 7.62 -17.98 42.24
N ALA A 292 7.92 -16.76 41.81
CA ALA A 292 8.72 -16.49 40.61
C ALA A 292 10.16 -17.02 40.75
N GLU A 293 10.80 -16.87 41.93
CA GLU A 293 12.10 -17.44 42.22
C GLU A 293 12.08 -18.96 42.05
N ALA A 294 11.10 -19.63 42.66
CA ALA A 294 10.96 -21.09 42.56
C ALA A 294 10.73 -21.54 41.10
N ILE A 295 9.91 -20.83 40.34
CA ILE A 295 9.68 -21.07 38.90
C ILE A 295 11.00 -20.96 38.11
N GLY A 296 11.75 -19.87 38.34
CA GLY A 296 13.02 -19.64 37.65
C GLY A 296 14.07 -20.68 37.95
N LEU A 297 14.18 -21.10 39.22
CA LEU A 297 15.10 -22.20 39.63
C LEU A 297 14.74 -23.55 38.99
N MET A 298 13.46 -23.88 38.92
CA MET A 298 12.98 -25.07 38.20
C MET A 298 13.27 -24.99 36.72
N ALA A 299 13.09 -23.81 36.12
CA ALA A 299 13.34 -23.55 34.70
C ALA A 299 14.82 -23.72 34.34
N ASN A 300 15.76 -23.34 35.22
CA ASN A 300 17.17 -23.55 35.03
C ASN A 300 17.51 -25.05 34.95
N SER A 301 16.73 -25.90 35.62
CA SER A 301 16.82 -27.36 35.54
C SER A 301 16.01 -27.98 34.39
N GLY A 302 15.45 -27.18 33.50
CA GLY A 302 14.67 -27.60 32.32
C GLY A 302 13.19 -27.92 32.60
N ILE A 303 12.69 -27.68 33.79
CA ILE A 303 11.30 -27.93 34.17
C ILE A 303 10.54 -26.60 34.02
N LYS A 304 9.61 -26.51 33.05
CA LYS A 304 8.96 -25.26 32.61
C LYS A 304 7.47 -25.44 32.37
N ALA A 305 6.75 -24.35 32.24
CA ALA A 305 5.33 -24.30 31.86
C ALA A 305 4.43 -25.17 32.76
N SER A 306 3.51 -25.91 32.21
CA SER A 306 2.53 -26.73 32.94
C SER A 306 3.21 -27.81 33.83
N GLN A 307 4.37 -28.33 33.42
CA GLN A 307 5.11 -29.29 34.23
C GLN A 307 5.65 -28.64 35.51
N ALA A 308 6.24 -27.45 35.39
CA ALA A 308 6.69 -26.69 36.55
C ALA A 308 5.51 -26.30 37.45
N GLY A 309 4.42 -25.80 36.87
CA GLY A 309 3.23 -25.36 37.61
C GLY A 309 2.58 -26.53 38.37
N THR A 310 2.43 -27.69 37.75
CA THR A 310 1.86 -28.88 38.40
C THR A 310 2.76 -29.37 39.51
N SER A 311 4.07 -29.38 39.29
CA SER A 311 5.05 -29.80 40.33
C SER A 311 5.05 -28.80 41.50
N LEU A 312 5.11 -27.50 41.21
CA LEU A 312 5.15 -26.45 42.25
C LEU A 312 3.86 -26.42 43.06
N ARG A 313 2.69 -26.58 42.40
CA ARG A 313 1.40 -26.74 43.09
C ARG A 313 1.42 -27.91 44.09
N SER A 314 1.96 -29.06 43.68
CA SER A 314 2.08 -30.24 44.58
C SER A 314 3.05 -29.98 45.73
N ILE A 315 4.19 -29.31 45.44
CA ILE A 315 5.17 -28.93 46.46
C ILE A 315 4.53 -28.02 47.50
N MET A 316 3.91 -26.91 47.08
CA MET A 316 3.27 -25.96 47.99
C MET A 316 2.19 -26.59 48.85
N ASN A 317 1.32 -27.44 48.26
CA ASN A 317 0.30 -28.16 49.00
C ASN A 317 0.90 -29.03 50.12
N ASN A 318 2.01 -29.70 49.86
CA ASN A 318 2.64 -30.56 50.84
C ASN A 318 3.48 -29.77 51.85
N LEU A 319 4.01 -28.61 51.49
CA LEU A 319 4.67 -27.69 52.41
C LEU A 319 3.69 -27.03 53.40
N ALA A 320 2.38 -27.04 53.13
CA ALA A 320 1.37 -26.56 54.04
C ALA A 320 1.12 -27.52 55.26
N GLY A 321 1.67 -28.75 55.17
CA GLY A 321 1.62 -29.74 56.24
C GLY A 321 2.92 -29.84 57.02
N GLU A 322 3.02 -30.90 57.80
CA GLU A 322 4.26 -31.24 58.49
C GLU A 322 5.30 -31.77 57.49
N VAL A 323 6.48 -31.15 57.47
CA VAL A 323 7.59 -31.53 56.59
C VAL A 323 8.71 -32.12 57.43
N THR A 324 8.94 -33.40 57.26
CA THR A 324 9.98 -34.14 58.01
C THR A 324 10.88 -34.91 57.05
N PHE A 325 12.19 -34.77 57.19
CA PHE A 325 13.19 -35.51 56.45
C PHE A 325 13.92 -36.47 57.40
N ALA A 326 14.13 -37.70 56.95
CA ALA A 326 14.83 -38.71 57.73
C ALA A 326 16.03 -39.26 56.94
N GLY A 327 17.17 -39.37 57.62
CA GLY A 327 18.40 -39.94 57.04
C GLY A 327 19.40 -40.38 58.08
N LYS A 328 20.30 -41.25 57.66
CA LYS A 328 21.31 -41.86 58.56
C LYS A 328 22.19 -40.81 59.26
N ASN A 329 22.52 -39.75 58.53
CA ASN A 329 23.44 -38.73 59.02
C ASN A 329 22.76 -37.61 59.79
N ILE A 330 21.48 -37.32 59.47
CA ILE A 330 20.75 -36.19 60.05
C ILE A 330 19.72 -36.60 61.10
N GLY A 331 19.40 -37.89 61.20
CA GLY A 331 18.27 -38.36 61.99
C GLY A 331 16.95 -37.96 61.38
N GLU A 332 16.01 -37.57 62.21
CA GLU A 332 14.72 -36.97 61.78
C GLU A 332 14.78 -35.49 62.02
N VAL A 333 14.52 -34.69 60.95
CA VAL A 333 14.54 -33.22 60.96
C VAL A 333 13.18 -32.71 60.49
N THR A 334 12.45 -32.03 61.37
CA THR A 334 11.20 -31.37 61.05
C THR A 334 11.43 -29.92 60.67
N ILE A 335 10.89 -29.51 59.54
CA ILE A 335 10.98 -28.14 59.03
C ILE A 335 9.76 -27.37 59.50
N ALA A 336 9.97 -26.25 60.13
CA ALA A 336 8.88 -25.32 60.48
C ALA A 336 8.35 -24.65 59.23
N THR A 337 7.09 -24.84 58.90
CA THR A 337 6.43 -24.27 57.74
C THR A 337 5.56 -23.08 58.08
N SER A 338 5.21 -22.91 59.36
CA SER A 338 4.32 -21.87 59.87
C SER A 338 5.03 -20.94 60.88
N ASN A 339 4.59 -19.72 60.93
CA ASN A 339 4.94 -18.75 61.96
C ASN A 339 4.15 -19.00 63.25
N ALA A 340 4.51 -18.35 64.37
CA ALA A 340 3.84 -18.50 65.65
C ALA A 340 2.37 -18.02 65.66
N ASP A 341 2.00 -17.16 64.71
CA ASP A 341 0.62 -16.66 64.51
C ASP A 341 -0.25 -17.57 63.64
N GLY A 342 0.33 -18.66 63.13
CA GLY A 342 -0.34 -19.62 62.26
C GLY A 342 -0.29 -19.28 60.75
N SER A 343 0.30 -18.16 60.35
CA SER A 343 0.53 -17.86 58.96
C SER A 343 1.68 -18.73 58.40
N MET A 344 1.69 -18.97 57.08
CA MET A 344 2.82 -19.63 56.44
C MET A 344 4.09 -18.76 56.48
N ARG A 345 5.24 -19.38 56.68
CA ARG A 345 6.53 -18.73 56.45
C ARG A 345 6.73 -18.50 54.95
N SER A 346 7.66 -17.62 54.59
CA SER A 346 7.97 -17.42 53.16
C SER A 346 8.38 -18.74 52.49
N LEU A 347 7.98 -18.93 51.24
CA LEU A 347 8.33 -20.14 50.48
C LEU A 347 9.85 -20.29 50.38
N ASN A 348 10.56 -19.19 50.22
CA ASN A 348 12.02 -19.18 50.11
C ASN A 348 12.69 -19.62 51.40
N ASP A 349 12.20 -19.22 52.59
CA ASP A 349 12.73 -19.63 53.87
C ASP A 349 12.48 -21.13 54.12
N ILE A 350 11.29 -21.63 53.82
CA ILE A 350 10.95 -23.05 53.94
C ILE A 350 11.85 -23.87 53.03
N LEU A 351 12.02 -23.48 51.76
CA LEU A 351 12.88 -24.18 50.81
C LEU A 351 14.36 -24.08 51.19
N ALA A 352 14.82 -23.00 51.82
CA ALA A 352 16.17 -22.88 52.34
C ALA A 352 16.45 -23.90 53.48
N ASP A 353 15.52 -23.98 54.46
CA ASP A 353 15.63 -25.00 55.54
C ASP A 353 15.58 -26.44 54.99
N CYS A 354 14.73 -26.69 53.99
CA CYS A 354 14.70 -27.97 53.29
C CYS A 354 16.05 -28.28 52.62
N ARG A 355 16.70 -27.33 51.96
CA ARG A 355 18.02 -27.51 51.34
C ARG A 355 19.09 -27.88 52.38
N VAL A 356 19.07 -27.20 53.54
CA VAL A 356 20.00 -27.51 54.63
C VAL A 356 19.83 -28.97 55.07
N ALA A 357 18.60 -29.44 55.34
CA ALA A 357 18.34 -30.83 55.72
C ALA A 357 18.75 -31.79 54.58
N PHE A 358 18.43 -31.47 53.33
CA PHE A 358 18.78 -32.29 52.16
C PHE A 358 20.28 -32.45 51.94
N SER A 359 21.08 -31.46 52.28
CA SER A 359 22.54 -31.50 52.10
C SER A 359 23.22 -32.62 52.91
N GLY A 360 22.63 -33.01 54.01
CA GLY A 360 23.13 -34.11 54.86
C GLY A 360 22.68 -35.52 54.45
N LEU A 361 21.80 -35.64 53.45
CA LEU A 361 21.23 -36.88 52.97
C LEU A 361 22.11 -37.54 51.87
N SER A 362 22.15 -38.85 51.82
CA SER A 362 22.69 -39.63 50.69
C SER A 362 21.74 -39.51 49.49
N GLU A 363 22.20 -39.76 48.25
CA GLU A 363 21.39 -39.65 47.03
C GLU A 363 20.13 -40.54 47.06
N SER A 364 20.20 -41.71 47.62
CA SER A 364 19.04 -42.60 47.78
C SER A 364 18.07 -42.09 48.83
N GLU A 365 18.53 -41.48 49.92
CA GLU A 365 17.69 -40.84 50.92
C GLU A 365 17.03 -39.58 50.38
N LYS A 366 17.75 -38.78 49.60
CA LYS A 366 17.16 -37.62 48.89
C LYS A 366 15.99 -38.01 48.00
N ALA A 367 16.16 -39.06 47.18
CA ALA A 367 15.11 -39.56 46.33
C ALA A 367 13.90 -40.07 47.12
N ALA A 368 14.15 -40.87 48.20
CA ALA A 368 13.08 -41.41 49.03
C ALA A 368 12.31 -40.31 49.79
N ASN A 369 13.01 -39.35 50.38
CA ASN A 369 12.37 -38.20 51.07
C ASN A 369 11.59 -37.29 50.09
N ALA A 370 12.15 -37.04 48.91
CA ALA A 370 11.46 -36.28 47.89
C ALA A 370 10.18 -36.99 47.41
N GLU A 371 10.25 -38.30 47.14
CA GLU A 371 9.06 -39.08 46.76
C GLU A 371 8.03 -39.13 47.88
N ALA A 372 8.45 -39.28 49.13
CA ALA A 372 7.56 -39.30 50.29
C ALA A 372 6.84 -37.96 50.49
N LEU A 373 7.54 -36.81 50.29
CA LEU A 373 6.98 -35.50 50.50
C LEU A 373 6.05 -35.05 49.35
N VAL A 374 6.49 -35.16 48.10
CA VAL A 374 5.78 -34.54 46.99
C VAL A 374 5.20 -35.53 45.95
N GLY A 375 5.48 -36.81 46.14
CA GLY A 375 5.09 -37.87 45.22
C GLY A 375 5.96 -37.93 43.95
N LYS A 376 5.83 -39.01 43.19
CA LYS A 376 6.66 -39.29 41.98
C LYS A 376 6.56 -38.20 40.92
N ASN A 377 5.37 -37.64 40.73
CA ASN A 377 5.12 -36.67 39.67
C ASN A 377 5.80 -35.32 39.92
N ALA A 378 5.90 -34.88 41.16
CA ALA A 378 6.52 -33.63 41.55
C ALA A 378 7.97 -33.77 42.03
N MET A 379 8.47 -35.02 42.21
CA MET A 379 9.79 -35.32 42.73
C MET A 379 10.91 -34.62 41.93
N SER A 380 10.84 -34.62 40.60
CA SER A 380 11.84 -33.94 39.75
C SER A 380 11.89 -32.44 40.00
N GLY A 381 10.73 -31.79 40.14
CA GLY A 381 10.63 -30.37 40.43
C GLY A 381 11.18 -30.04 41.84
N PHE A 382 10.85 -30.84 42.84
CA PHE A 382 11.37 -30.64 44.19
C PHE A 382 12.89 -30.85 44.26
N LEU A 383 13.41 -31.91 43.64
CA LEU A 383 14.85 -32.12 43.56
C LEU A 383 15.58 -31.00 42.79
N ALA A 384 14.97 -30.44 41.78
CA ALA A 384 15.52 -29.28 41.08
C ALA A 384 15.68 -28.07 42.01
N LEU A 385 14.68 -27.79 42.85
CA LEU A 385 14.75 -26.73 43.88
C LEU A 385 15.77 -27.02 44.96
N MET A 386 15.90 -28.29 45.40
CA MET A 386 16.85 -28.68 46.42
C MET A 386 18.30 -28.64 45.94
N ASN A 387 18.54 -28.97 44.67
CA ASN A 387 19.88 -29.02 44.06
C ASN A 387 20.29 -27.67 43.39
N SER A 388 19.47 -26.64 43.48
CA SER A 388 19.82 -25.33 42.94
C SER A 388 21.07 -24.77 43.65
N SER A 389 22.00 -24.22 42.86
CA SER A 389 23.22 -23.61 43.42
C SER A 389 22.90 -22.32 44.17
N GLU A 390 23.67 -22.02 45.23
CA GLU A 390 23.53 -20.74 45.94
C GLU A 390 23.78 -19.55 45.03
N THR A 391 24.63 -19.70 44.02
CA THR A 391 24.89 -18.68 43.01
C THR A 391 23.62 -18.35 42.19
N ASP A 392 22.91 -19.40 41.75
CA ASP A 392 21.67 -19.19 40.97
C ASP A 392 20.56 -18.62 41.84
N ILE A 393 20.43 -19.12 43.10
CA ILE A 393 19.47 -18.62 44.07
C ILE A 393 19.71 -17.12 44.33
N ASN A 394 20.94 -16.74 44.71
CA ASN A 394 21.27 -15.38 45.06
C ASN A 394 21.17 -14.44 43.86
N LYS A 395 21.54 -14.90 42.67
CA LYS A 395 21.37 -14.12 41.42
C LYS A 395 19.90 -13.83 41.16
N LEU A 396 19.07 -14.87 41.19
CA LEU A 396 17.66 -14.75 40.83
C LEU A 396 16.89 -13.97 41.89
N ARG A 397 17.12 -14.28 43.19
CA ARG A 397 16.55 -13.55 44.31
C ARG A 397 16.92 -12.07 44.27
N GLY A 398 18.20 -11.76 44.13
CA GLY A 398 18.65 -10.37 44.06
C GLY A 398 18.08 -9.61 42.86
N ALA A 399 17.85 -10.29 41.73
CA ALA A 399 17.19 -9.67 40.56
C ALA A 399 15.71 -9.40 40.83
N ILE A 400 14.99 -10.28 41.53
CA ILE A 400 13.57 -10.12 41.86
C ILE A 400 13.39 -9.10 42.98
N GLU A 401 14.20 -9.10 44.03
CA GLU A 401 14.16 -8.13 45.13
C GLU A 401 14.43 -6.68 44.67
N ASN A 402 15.15 -6.50 43.57
CA ASN A 402 15.46 -5.19 42.99
C ASN A 402 14.84 -5.02 41.60
N CYS A 403 13.64 -5.53 41.40
CA CYS A 403 13.04 -5.58 40.07
C CYS A 403 12.30 -4.30 39.66
N ASP A 404 12.10 -3.33 40.56
CA ASP A 404 11.33 -2.12 40.25
C ASP A 404 11.86 -1.39 39.00
N GLY A 405 10.97 -1.21 37.99
CA GLY A 405 11.32 -0.64 36.71
C GLY A 405 11.98 -1.61 35.72
N ALA A 406 12.09 -2.91 36.05
CA ALA A 406 12.77 -3.89 35.20
C ALA A 406 12.04 -4.08 33.87
N SER A 407 10.71 -4.10 33.86
CA SER A 407 9.91 -4.26 32.64
C SER A 407 10.05 -3.04 31.71
N GLU A 408 10.06 -1.81 32.26
CA GLU A 408 10.24 -0.57 31.51
C GLU A 408 11.65 -0.51 30.89
N SER A 409 12.68 -0.70 31.72
CA SER A 409 14.09 -0.68 31.27
C SER A 409 14.38 -1.75 30.20
N MET A 410 13.81 -2.94 30.36
CA MET A 410 13.94 -4.01 29.38
C MET A 410 13.19 -3.66 28.09
N ALA A 411 11.99 -3.06 28.16
CA ALA A 411 11.23 -2.60 27.03
C ALA A 411 11.98 -1.52 26.25
N GLU A 412 12.56 -0.54 26.93
CA GLU A 412 13.39 0.51 26.31
C GLU A 412 14.59 -0.11 25.58
N THR A 413 15.31 -1.02 26.22
CA THR A 413 16.48 -1.71 25.62
C THR A 413 16.06 -2.51 24.38
N MET A 414 14.94 -3.21 24.43
CA MET A 414 14.42 -4.01 23.31
C MET A 414 13.99 -3.12 22.12
N GLN A 415 13.63 -1.87 22.37
CA GLN A 415 13.19 -0.91 21.36
C GLN A 415 14.31 0.04 20.91
N ASP A 416 15.47 0.05 21.57
CA ASP A 416 16.62 0.89 21.19
C ASP A 416 17.35 0.34 19.96
N ASN A 417 16.59 0.27 18.86
CA ASN A 417 17.08 -0.09 17.54
C ASN A 417 16.15 0.51 16.47
N LEU A 418 16.62 0.53 15.21
CA LEU A 418 15.87 1.13 14.11
C LEU A 418 14.46 0.55 13.96
N ASN A 419 14.31 -0.76 14.13
CA ASN A 419 13.02 -1.44 13.99
C ASN A 419 12.04 -1.04 15.11
N GLY A 420 12.52 -0.94 16.34
CA GLY A 420 11.76 -0.43 17.48
C GLY A 420 11.31 1.01 17.26
N GLN A 421 12.23 1.89 16.84
CA GLN A 421 11.92 3.29 16.55
C GLN A 421 10.90 3.44 15.43
N LEU A 422 10.98 2.62 14.36
CA LEU A 422 9.98 2.61 13.28
C LEU A 422 8.61 2.09 13.76
N THR A 423 8.59 1.13 14.68
CA THR A 423 7.35 0.61 15.27
C THR A 423 6.67 1.67 16.13
N ILE A 424 7.44 2.37 16.99
CA ILE A 424 6.93 3.49 17.78
C ILE A 424 6.42 4.61 16.88
N LEU A 425 7.17 4.98 15.84
CA LEU A 425 6.74 5.98 14.86
C LEU A 425 5.42 5.59 14.19
N LYS A 426 5.25 4.31 13.82
CA LYS A 426 4.01 3.81 13.25
C LYS A 426 2.83 3.97 14.22
N SER A 427 3.02 3.61 15.49
CA SER A 427 1.99 3.76 16.53
C SER A 427 1.62 5.23 16.77
N GLN A 428 2.61 6.13 16.76
CA GLN A 428 2.39 7.57 16.86
C GLN A 428 1.64 8.14 15.64
N LEU A 429 1.92 7.63 14.43
CA LEU A 429 1.19 8.02 13.22
C LEU A 429 -0.25 7.51 13.24
N GLU A 430 -0.48 6.32 13.79
CA GLU A 430 -1.83 5.77 13.98
C GLU A 430 -2.61 6.60 15.01
N GLU A 431 -1.98 6.94 16.14
CA GLU A 431 -2.57 7.84 17.13
C GLU A 431 -2.92 9.22 16.55
N LEU A 432 -2.03 9.79 15.74
CA LEU A 432 -2.30 11.04 15.04
C LEU A 432 -3.48 10.92 14.06
N ALA A 433 -3.68 9.75 13.46
CA ALA A 433 -4.76 9.49 12.51
C ALA A 433 -6.15 9.43 13.19
N ILE A 434 -6.23 8.96 14.45
CA ILE A 434 -7.50 8.80 15.19
C ILE A 434 -8.28 10.12 15.28
N PRO A 435 -7.73 11.28 15.71
CA PRO A 435 -8.48 12.54 15.77
C PRO A 435 -9.01 13.00 14.41
N PHE A 436 -8.25 12.78 13.31
CA PHE A 436 -8.73 13.08 11.97
C PHE A 436 -9.90 12.17 11.58
N GLY A 437 -9.82 10.89 11.94
CA GLY A 437 -10.92 9.95 11.74
C GLY A 437 -12.16 10.32 12.58
N ASP A 438 -11.98 10.71 13.82
CA ASP A 438 -13.07 11.15 14.71
C ASP A 438 -13.85 12.35 14.12
N ILE A 439 -13.16 13.31 13.50
CA ILE A 439 -13.80 14.44 12.79
C ILE A 439 -14.63 13.97 11.58
N LEU A 440 -14.16 12.96 10.87
CA LEU A 440 -14.82 12.42 9.67
C LEU A 440 -15.92 11.42 10.01
N MET A 441 -15.83 10.74 11.16
CA MET A 441 -16.73 9.65 11.56
C MET A 441 -18.21 10.03 11.57
N PRO A 442 -18.66 11.21 12.08
CA PRO A 442 -20.07 11.60 12.03
C PRO A 442 -20.61 11.72 10.60
N THR A 443 -19.77 12.21 9.68
CA THR A 443 -20.13 12.31 8.26
C THR A 443 -20.24 10.94 7.62
N ILE A 444 -19.29 10.04 7.93
CA ILE A 444 -19.29 8.66 7.43
C ILE A 444 -20.50 7.90 7.98
N ARG A 445 -20.82 8.02 9.27
CA ARG A 445 -22.01 7.40 9.87
C ARG A 445 -23.31 7.89 9.20
N LYS A 446 -23.41 9.18 8.82
CA LYS A 446 -24.55 9.70 8.05
C LYS A 446 -24.61 9.05 6.66
N ILE A 447 -23.48 8.96 5.94
CA ILE A 447 -23.42 8.29 4.64
C ILE A 447 -23.83 6.83 4.76
N VAL A 448 -23.30 6.10 5.73
CA VAL A 448 -23.67 4.70 6.01
C VAL A 448 -25.16 4.56 6.29
N SER A 449 -25.73 5.45 7.12
CA SER A 449 -27.18 5.45 7.41
C SER A 449 -28.03 5.70 6.16
N VAL A 450 -27.62 6.62 5.28
CA VAL A 450 -28.32 6.86 4.00
C VAL A 450 -28.22 5.63 3.08
N VAL A 451 -27.05 5.01 3.01
CA VAL A 451 -26.83 3.77 2.23
C VAL A 451 -27.68 2.62 2.80
N GLN A 452 -27.73 2.47 4.13
CA GLN A 452 -28.58 1.46 4.78
C GLN A 452 -30.06 1.68 4.47
N GLN A 453 -30.57 2.90 4.60
CA GLN A 453 -31.95 3.24 4.22
C GLN A 453 -32.23 2.95 2.74
N PHE A 454 -31.27 3.20 1.87
CA PHE A 454 -31.36 2.86 0.45
C PHE A 454 -31.41 1.35 0.25
N VAL A 455 -30.54 0.58 0.91
CA VAL A 455 -30.53 -0.88 0.89
C VAL A 455 -31.83 -1.47 1.42
N ASP A 456 -32.35 -0.94 2.55
CA ASP A 456 -33.62 -1.38 3.13
C ASP A 456 -34.79 -1.14 2.17
N LYS A 457 -34.81 0.02 1.50
CA LYS A 457 -35.78 0.30 0.45
C LYS A 457 -35.63 -0.59 -0.77
N LEU A 458 -34.38 -0.88 -1.19
CA LEU A 458 -34.08 -1.86 -2.26
C LEU A 458 -34.60 -3.26 -1.89
N ASN A 459 -34.49 -3.66 -0.64
CA ASN A 459 -34.96 -4.95 -0.15
C ASN A 459 -36.50 -5.03 -0.06
N SER A 460 -37.16 -3.88 0.03
CA SER A 460 -38.64 -3.80 0.08
C SER A 460 -39.32 -3.73 -1.30
N VAL A 461 -38.57 -3.58 -2.42
CA VAL A 461 -39.13 -3.59 -3.78
C VAL A 461 -39.11 -4.98 -4.40
N ASP A 462 -40.01 -5.20 -5.36
CA ASP A 462 -40.09 -6.46 -6.12
C ASP A 462 -38.79 -6.78 -6.87
N GLU A 463 -38.59 -8.06 -7.20
CA GLU A 463 -37.36 -8.60 -7.78
C GLU A 463 -37.01 -7.96 -9.12
N SER A 464 -38.00 -7.64 -9.95
CA SER A 464 -37.78 -7.04 -11.28
C SER A 464 -37.30 -5.59 -11.18
N THR A 465 -37.87 -4.84 -10.24
CA THR A 465 -37.46 -3.46 -9.96
C THR A 465 -36.08 -3.44 -9.29
N ARG A 466 -35.79 -4.37 -8.39
CA ARG A 466 -34.46 -4.54 -7.74
C ARG A 466 -33.37 -4.84 -8.77
N GLU A 467 -33.62 -5.79 -9.70
CA GLU A 467 -32.69 -6.13 -10.77
C GLU A 467 -32.39 -4.93 -11.68
N THR A 468 -33.42 -4.13 -11.99
CA THR A 468 -33.29 -2.92 -12.79
C THR A 468 -32.46 -1.85 -12.08
N ILE A 469 -32.69 -1.62 -10.77
CA ILE A 469 -31.93 -0.65 -9.97
C ILE A 469 -30.47 -1.08 -9.82
N ILE A 470 -30.19 -2.37 -9.61
CA ILE A 470 -28.82 -2.91 -9.53
C ILE A 470 -28.09 -2.72 -10.87
N LYS A 471 -28.72 -3.05 -11.99
CA LYS A 471 -28.14 -2.82 -13.32
C LYS A 471 -27.81 -1.35 -13.58
N ILE A 472 -28.68 -0.45 -13.15
CA ILE A 472 -28.52 0.99 -13.27
C ILE A 472 -27.41 1.51 -12.32
N GLY A 473 -27.38 1.00 -11.09
CA GLY A 473 -26.32 1.33 -10.11
C GLY A 473 -24.93 0.89 -10.57
N LEU A 474 -24.82 -0.30 -11.15
CA LEU A 474 -23.58 -0.79 -11.77
C LEU A 474 -23.16 0.06 -12.98
N LEU A 475 -24.10 0.50 -13.81
CA LEU A 475 -23.84 1.42 -14.91
C LEU A 475 -23.34 2.78 -14.38
N ALA A 476 -24.01 3.37 -13.39
CA ALA A 476 -23.62 4.63 -12.79
C ALA A 476 -22.23 4.55 -12.11
N ALA A 477 -21.94 3.47 -11.40
CA ALA A 477 -20.63 3.23 -10.77
C ALA A 477 -19.49 3.05 -11.79
N SER A 478 -19.80 2.56 -13.00
CA SER A 478 -18.81 2.38 -14.06
C SER A 478 -18.54 3.64 -14.89
N ILE A 479 -19.42 4.66 -14.85
CA ILE A 479 -19.28 5.86 -15.67
C ILE A 479 -18.02 6.67 -15.31
N GLY A 480 -17.72 6.86 -14.04
CA GLY A 480 -16.54 7.61 -13.59
C GLY A 480 -15.22 7.00 -14.08
N PRO A 481 -14.94 5.74 -13.77
CA PRO A 481 -13.76 5.03 -14.28
C PRO A 481 -13.71 4.97 -15.81
N LEU A 482 -14.84 4.76 -16.46
CA LEU A 482 -14.93 4.68 -17.93
C LEU A 482 -14.61 6.02 -18.59
N LEU A 483 -15.11 7.13 -18.04
CA LEU A 483 -14.79 8.48 -18.52
C LEU A 483 -13.31 8.81 -18.33
N ILE A 484 -12.67 8.36 -17.24
CA ILE A 484 -11.24 8.56 -17.04
C ILE A 484 -10.43 7.78 -18.08
N VAL A 485 -10.76 6.51 -18.30
CA VAL A 485 -10.07 5.68 -19.31
C VAL A 485 -10.28 6.29 -20.70
N LEU A 486 -11.50 6.67 -21.05
CA LEU A 486 -11.83 7.30 -22.32
C LEU A 486 -11.09 8.64 -22.49
N GLY A 487 -11.12 9.51 -21.48
CA GLY A 487 -10.41 10.78 -21.47
C GLY A 487 -8.91 10.64 -21.64
N LYS A 488 -8.29 9.68 -20.93
CA LYS A 488 -6.85 9.36 -21.08
C LYS A 488 -6.54 8.84 -22.48
N THR A 489 -7.38 7.96 -23.03
CA THR A 489 -7.19 7.43 -24.38
C THR A 489 -7.27 8.54 -25.42
N ILE A 490 -8.29 9.40 -25.37
CA ILE A 490 -8.46 10.54 -26.27
C ILE A 490 -7.28 11.52 -26.16
N SER A 491 -6.87 11.86 -24.93
CA SER A 491 -5.72 12.74 -24.68
C SER A 491 -4.40 12.14 -25.20
N THR A 492 -4.19 10.83 -25.04
CA THR A 492 -3.01 10.13 -25.55
C THR A 492 -2.95 10.16 -27.07
N VAL A 493 -4.08 9.91 -27.73
CA VAL A 493 -4.21 10.02 -29.19
C VAL A 493 -3.90 11.45 -29.67
N GLY A 494 -4.48 12.48 -29.01
CA GLY A 494 -4.19 13.88 -29.31
C GLY A 494 -2.70 14.22 -29.16
N THR A 495 -2.06 13.70 -28.10
CA THR A 495 -0.63 13.87 -27.87
C THR A 495 0.22 13.20 -28.96
N ALA A 496 -0.16 11.99 -29.38
CA ALA A 496 0.51 11.27 -30.47
C ALA A 496 0.41 12.06 -31.78
N MET A 497 -0.77 12.54 -32.13
CA MET A 497 -0.99 13.39 -33.32
C MET A 497 -0.12 14.65 -33.31
N ARG A 498 -0.01 15.35 -32.18
CA ARG A 498 0.85 16.53 -32.02
C ARG A 498 2.34 16.19 -32.14
N ARG A 499 2.79 15.06 -31.58
CA ARG A 499 4.19 14.61 -31.71
C ARG A 499 4.54 14.27 -33.17
N PHE A 500 3.63 13.63 -33.90
CA PHE A 500 3.81 13.38 -35.33
C PHE A 500 3.90 14.68 -36.14
N SER A 501 3.02 15.64 -35.87
CA SER A 501 3.07 16.98 -36.50
C SER A 501 4.35 17.74 -36.15
N SER A 502 4.83 17.66 -34.90
CA SER A 502 6.09 18.28 -34.47
C SER A 502 7.31 17.67 -35.15
N LEU A 503 7.33 16.33 -35.35
CA LEU A 503 8.38 15.65 -36.13
C LEU A 503 8.41 16.15 -37.58
N ALA A 504 7.24 16.28 -38.21
CA ALA A 504 7.13 16.83 -39.57
C ALA A 504 7.55 18.31 -39.65
N LYS A 505 7.23 19.13 -38.63
CA LYS A 505 7.70 20.54 -38.51
C LYS A 505 9.22 20.62 -38.28
N GLY A 506 9.78 19.72 -37.46
CA GLY A 506 11.24 19.62 -37.23
C GLY A 506 12.01 19.27 -38.49
N VAL A 507 11.47 18.37 -39.31
CA VAL A 507 12.01 18.07 -40.64
C VAL A 507 12.01 19.31 -41.54
N ARG A 508 10.98 20.17 -41.46
CA ARG A 508 10.91 21.44 -42.22
C ARG A 508 12.01 22.43 -41.80
N LEU A 509 12.25 22.61 -40.49
CA LEU A 509 13.32 23.48 -39.97
C LEU A 509 14.71 23.01 -40.39
N LEU A 510 14.95 21.69 -40.47
CA LEU A 510 16.17 21.11 -40.97
C LEU A 510 16.38 21.38 -42.49
N ILE A 511 15.29 21.42 -43.27
CA ILE A 511 15.32 21.73 -44.71
C ILE A 511 15.76 23.19 -44.96
N THR A 512 15.38 24.12 -44.09
CA THR A 512 15.63 25.54 -44.28
C THR A 512 16.97 26.04 -43.74
N HIS A 513 17.65 25.30 -42.84
CA HIS A 513 18.83 25.81 -42.14
C HIS A 513 20.12 24.96 -42.23
N VAL A 514 20.14 23.84 -42.94
CA VAL A 514 21.36 22.99 -42.97
C VAL A 514 21.86 22.72 -44.38
N GLY A 515 22.90 23.43 -44.71
CA GLY A 515 23.72 23.19 -45.91
C GLY A 515 24.82 22.12 -45.73
N SER A 516 24.80 21.28 -44.70
CA SER A 516 25.77 20.17 -44.56
C SER A 516 25.19 19.04 -43.68
N ALA A 517 25.01 17.88 -44.27
CA ALA A 517 24.16 16.79 -43.81
C ALA A 517 24.78 15.74 -42.87
N SER A 518 26.04 15.82 -42.44
CA SER A 518 26.72 14.70 -41.76
C SER A 518 26.53 14.65 -40.22
N GLY A 519 26.05 15.73 -39.59
CA GLY A 519 25.96 15.80 -38.12
C GLY A 519 24.58 15.48 -37.51
N VAL A 520 23.53 15.35 -38.31
CA VAL A 520 22.13 15.28 -37.84
C VAL A 520 21.62 13.84 -37.70
N PHE A 521 22.17 12.91 -38.49
CA PHE A 521 21.72 11.50 -38.43
C PHE A 521 22.11 10.78 -37.14
N SER A 522 23.19 11.19 -36.46
CA SER A 522 23.61 10.59 -35.20
C SER A 522 22.69 10.93 -34.02
N LYS A 523 21.98 12.08 -34.08
CA LYS A 523 21.05 12.49 -32.99
C LYS A 523 19.63 11.93 -33.16
N LEU A 524 19.24 11.59 -34.38
CA LEU A 524 17.91 10.96 -34.62
C LEU A 524 17.88 9.51 -34.14
N GLY A 525 19.00 8.79 -34.23
CA GLY A 525 19.15 7.41 -33.75
C GLY A 525 18.98 7.26 -32.25
N VAL A 526 19.31 8.31 -31.47
CA VAL A 526 19.21 8.30 -30.01
C VAL A 526 17.74 8.51 -29.54
N VAL A 527 16.95 9.26 -30.30
CA VAL A 527 15.53 9.51 -29.95
C VAL A 527 14.63 8.32 -30.31
N LEU A 528 14.99 7.55 -31.36
CA LEU A 528 14.25 6.34 -31.77
C LEU A 528 14.68 5.07 -31.02
N GLY A 529 15.90 5.05 -30.48
CA GLY A 529 16.44 3.89 -29.73
C GLY A 529 15.86 3.69 -28.32
N GLY A 530 15.08 4.66 -27.82
CA GLY A 530 14.50 4.61 -26.47
C GLY A 530 13.09 4.00 -26.38
N LEU A 531 12.48 3.61 -27.50
CA LEU A 531 11.13 3.01 -27.49
C LEU A 531 11.23 1.49 -27.71
N SER A 532 10.80 0.72 -26.70
CA SER A 532 10.75 -0.74 -26.80
C SER A 532 9.72 -1.21 -27.86
N GLY A 533 10.06 -2.26 -28.62
CA GLY A 533 9.28 -2.80 -29.75
C GLY A 533 7.77 -3.01 -29.49
N PRO A 534 7.29 -3.47 -28.32
CA PRO A 534 5.86 -3.63 -28.04
C PRO A 534 5.08 -2.31 -28.01
N VAL A 535 5.69 -1.21 -27.58
CA VAL A 535 5.03 0.10 -27.50
C VAL A 535 4.82 0.70 -28.90
N VAL A 536 5.79 0.50 -29.80
CA VAL A 536 5.67 0.94 -31.19
C VAL A 536 4.55 0.19 -31.91
N ALA A 537 4.41 -1.12 -31.68
CA ALA A 537 3.35 -1.92 -32.28
C ALA A 537 1.95 -1.52 -31.78
N VAL A 538 1.78 -1.26 -30.47
CA VAL A 538 0.50 -0.81 -29.90
C VAL A 538 0.14 0.59 -30.39
N VAL A 539 1.09 1.50 -30.47
CA VAL A 539 0.87 2.85 -30.99
C VAL A 539 0.48 2.82 -32.49
N ALA A 540 1.08 1.91 -33.27
CA ALA A 540 0.75 1.75 -34.69
C ALA A 540 -0.69 1.20 -34.87
N VAL A 541 -1.10 0.19 -34.09
CA VAL A 541 -2.46 -0.38 -34.13
C VAL A 541 -3.51 0.65 -33.68
N ILE A 542 -3.26 1.39 -32.61
CA ILE A 542 -4.16 2.45 -32.13
C ILE A 542 -4.22 3.59 -33.17
N GLY A 543 -3.10 3.97 -33.77
CA GLY A 543 -3.05 4.95 -34.84
C GLY A 543 -3.87 4.56 -36.06
N THR A 544 -3.80 3.27 -36.46
CA THR A 544 -4.59 2.74 -37.59
C THR A 544 -6.08 2.72 -37.30
N LEU A 545 -6.49 2.32 -36.10
CA LEU A 545 -7.89 2.31 -35.69
C LEU A 545 -8.48 3.73 -35.61
N VAL A 546 -7.73 4.69 -35.07
CA VAL A 546 -8.14 6.09 -35.00
C VAL A 546 -8.21 6.72 -36.39
N ALA A 547 -7.25 6.42 -37.26
CA ALA A 547 -7.27 6.89 -38.64
C ALA A 547 -8.45 6.32 -39.42
N ALA A 548 -8.76 5.03 -39.25
CA ALA A 548 -9.94 4.41 -39.83
C ALA A 548 -11.24 5.04 -39.31
N PHE A 549 -11.35 5.27 -38.01
CA PHE A 549 -12.50 5.97 -37.41
C PHE A 549 -12.65 7.41 -37.94
N MET A 550 -11.56 8.18 -38.00
CA MET A 550 -11.57 9.56 -38.48
C MET A 550 -11.86 9.61 -40.00
N ASN A 551 -11.39 8.65 -40.75
CA ASN A 551 -11.71 8.55 -42.16
C ASN A 551 -13.22 8.28 -42.35
N LEU A 552 -13.77 7.29 -41.65
CA LEU A 552 -15.21 6.99 -41.68
C LEU A 552 -16.04 8.20 -41.20
N TRP A 553 -15.58 8.87 -40.15
CA TRP A 553 -16.24 10.10 -39.65
C TRP A 553 -16.26 11.24 -40.68
N ASN A 554 -15.17 11.43 -41.42
CA ASN A 554 -15.05 12.54 -42.37
C ASN A 554 -15.62 12.20 -43.75
N THR A 555 -15.64 10.93 -44.14
CA THR A 555 -16.00 10.52 -45.51
C THR A 555 -17.32 9.79 -45.61
N ASN A 556 -17.87 9.26 -44.51
CA ASN A 556 -19.11 8.52 -44.52
C ASN A 556 -20.17 9.20 -43.65
N GLU A 557 -21.16 9.81 -44.31
CA GLU A 557 -22.23 10.53 -43.65
C GLU A 557 -23.15 9.63 -42.85
N GLU A 558 -23.37 8.38 -43.31
CA GLU A 558 -24.16 7.39 -42.59
C GLU A 558 -23.48 6.96 -41.30
N PHE A 559 -22.14 6.76 -41.34
CA PHE A 559 -21.36 6.42 -40.15
C PHE A 559 -21.37 7.56 -39.12
N ARG A 560 -21.21 8.82 -39.60
CA ARG A 560 -21.29 10.02 -38.73
C ARG A 560 -22.67 10.15 -38.10
N THR A 561 -23.71 9.95 -38.89
CA THR A 561 -25.09 10.02 -38.43
C THR A 561 -25.40 8.92 -37.45
N ALA A 562 -24.94 7.69 -37.71
CA ALA A 562 -25.08 6.56 -36.80
C ALA A 562 -24.37 6.79 -35.44
N ILE A 563 -23.11 7.21 -35.46
CA ILE A 563 -22.35 7.51 -34.23
C ILE A 563 -22.95 8.70 -33.48
N THR A 564 -23.33 9.75 -34.19
CA THR A 564 -24.01 10.92 -33.58
C THR A 564 -25.37 10.53 -33.03
N GLY A 565 -26.10 9.67 -33.73
CA GLY A 565 -27.36 9.09 -33.27
C GLY A 565 -27.21 8.26 -32.01
N ILE A 566 -26.22 7.35 -31.97
CA ILE A 566 -25.88 6.56 -30.78
C ILE A 566 -25.48 7.48 -29.61
N TRP A 567 -24.66 8.50 -29.87
CA TRP A 567 -24.25 9.46 -28.85
C TRP A 567 -25.44 10.25 -28.29
N ASN A 568 -26.29 10.79 -29.17
CA ASN A 568 -27.49 11.51 -28.78
C ASN A 568 -28.50 10.62 -28.06
N ASP A 569 -28.61 9.36 -28.47
CA ASP A 569 -29.45 8.35 -27.80
C ASP A 569 -28.91 8.03 -26.39
N ILE A 570 -27.59 7.86 -26.24
CA ILE A 570 -26.95 7.70 -24.94
C ILE A 570 -27.17 8.94 -24.07
N VAL A 571 -26.92 10.14 -24.59
CA VAL A 571 -27.11 11.40 -23.85
C VAL A 571 -28.57 11.60 -23.46
N SER A 572 -29.51 11.31 -24.36
CA SER A 572 -30.95 11.44 -24.07
C SER A 572 -31.41 10.40 -23.05
N LYS A 573 -30.93 9.16 -23.13
CA LYS A 573 -31.23 8.09 -22.17
C LYS A 573 -30.62 8.38 -20.81
N VAL A 574 -29.38 8.89 -20.76
CA VAL A 574 -28.74 9.33 -19.51
C VAL A 574 -29.50 10.49 -18.90
N LYS A 575 -29.92 11.48 -19.71
CA LYS A 575 -30.71 12.61 -19.23
C LYS A 575 -32.10 12.18 -18.75
N ALA A 576 -32.83 11.39 -19.53
CA ALA A 576 -34.12 10.84 -19.12
C ALA A 576 -34.02 9.96 -17.87
N PHE A 577 -32.92 9.23 -17.74
CA PHE A 577 -32.61 8.45 -16.55
C PHE A 577 -32.35 9.35 -15.33
N CYS A 578 -31.52 10.40 -15.48
CA CYS A 578 -31.30 11.38 -14.41
C CYS A 578 -32.60 12.07 -13.99
N ASP A 579 -33.45 12.42 -14.96
CA ASP A 579 -34.75 13.04 -14.72
C ASP A 579 -35.71 12.06 -13.99
N GLN A 580 -35.76 10.78 -14.43
CA GLN A 580 -36.54 9.75 -13.75
C GLN A 580 -36.01 9.41 -12.36
N LEU A 581 -34.69 9.38 -12.19
CA LEU A 581 -34.05 9.16 -10.89
C LEU A 581 -34.40 10.30 -9.94
N THR A 582 -34.32 11.54 -10.42
CA THR A 582 -34.69 12.76 -9.67
C THR A 582 -36.16 12.73 -9.29
N GLN A 583 -37.06 12.38 -10.21
CA GLN A 583 -38.50 12.27 -9.91
C GLN A 583 -38.81 11.16 -8.91
N ARG A 584 -38.14 9.99 -9.02
CA ARG A 584 -38.36 8.86 -8.10
C ARG A 584 -37.77 9.14 -6.72
N ILE A 585 -36.60 9.78 -6.64
CA ILE A 585 -35.99 10.17 -5.37
C ILE A 585 -36.84 11.24 -4.69
N ASN A 586 -37.35 12.23 -5.40
CA ASN A 586 -38.26 13.24 -4.88
C ASN A 586 -39.60 12.61 -4.44
N GLY A 587 -40.11 11.62 -5.18
CA GLY A 587 -41.32 10.84 -4.82
C GLY A 587 -41.14 9.95 -3.59
N LEU A 588 -39.91 9.69 -3.16
CA LEU A 588 -39.58 8.95 -1.94
C LEU A 588 -39.39 9.87 -0.71
N GLY A 589 -39.64 11.20 -0.87
CA GLY A 589 -39.55 12.18 0.21
C GLY A 589 -38.13 12.63 0.55
N PHE A 590 -37.17 12.44 -0.36
CA PHE A 590 -35.83 13.05 -0.26
C PHE A 590 -35.79 14.33 -1.08
N ASP A 591 -35.41 15.45 -0.46
CA ASP A 591 -35.16 16.68 -1.21
C ASP A 591 -33.74 16.62 -1.83
N PHE A 592 -33.65 16.65 -3.16
CA PHE A 592 -32.37 16.57 -3.89
C PHE A 592 -31.46 17.75 -3.58
N LYS A 593 -31.97 18.83 -3.02
CA LYS A 593 -31.17 19.95 -2.52
C LYS A 593 -30.23 19.54 -1.38
N ASP A 594 -30.68 18.67 -0.48
CA ASP A 594 -29.87 18.23 0.66
C ASP A 594 -28.70 17.37 0.21
N VAL A 595 -28.90 16.48 -0.78
CA VAL A 595 -27.83 15.66 -1.34
C VAL A 595 -26.83 16.50 -2.15
N THR A 596 -27.33 17.52 -2.86
CA THR A 596 -26.48 18.43 -3.65
C THR A 596 -25.70 19.40 -2.76
N GLU A 597 -26.23 19.81 -1.62
CA GLU A 597 -25.54 20.65 -0.64
C GLU A 597 -24.48 19.85 0.12
N VAL A 598 -24.74 18.59 0.47
CA VAL A 598 -23.74 17.67 1.04
C VAL A 598 -22.61 17.41 0.06
N LEU A 599 -22.91 17.24 -1.24
CA LEU A 599 -21.90 17.08 -2.29
C LEU A 599 -21.12 18.37 -2.62
N LYS A 600 -21.65 19.54 -2.29
CA LYS A 600 -20.95 20.84 -2.43
C LYS A 600 -20.11 21.18 -1.21
N ALA A 601 -20.42 20.62 -0.06
CA ALA A 601 -19.70 20.85 1.19
C ALA A 601 -18.51 19.89 1.39
N VAL A 602 -18.40 18.82 0.58
CA VAL A 602 -17.27 17.90 0.46
C VAL A 602 -16.44 18.27 -0.78
#